data_feb3ce34fae5324d46ee628e7a740343
#
_entry.id   feb3ce34fae5324d46ee628e7a740343
#
_cell.length_a   1.000
_cell.length_b   1.000
_cell.length_c   1.000
_cell.angle_alpha   90.00
_cell.angle_beta   90.00
_cell.angle_gamma   90.00
#
_symmetry.space_group_name_H-M   'P 1'
#
loop_
_entity.id
_entity.type
_entity.pdbx_description
1 polymer ?
#
loop_
_entity_poly.entity_id
_entity_poly.type
_entity_poly.pdbx_seq_one_letter_code
_entity_poly.pdbx_strand_id
1 'polypeptide(L)'
;MSNQELEIEQADFKQDAEEVAKLATQESALVEYVPKSKAPYRMDTLIPRNMAFEVQKSLNSIVKSKGNIDNYVRNQLKYESTKQLWNGLGAEQVDAVGLYLKQFENEQGIIIADQTGIGKGRQAAAVIRHAVMNDYIPVFF
;
A
#
# COMPACT_ATOMS: atom_id res chain seq x y z
N MET A 1 46.09 -30.07 -3.66
CA MET A 1 44.95 -29.45 -4.36
C MET A 1 45.38 -29.16 -5.83
N SER A 2 44.63 -29.64 -6.77
CA SER A 2 44.87 -29.37 -8.19
C SER A 2 44.43 -27.97 -8.56
N ASN A 3 44.95 -27.34 -9.64
CA ASN A 3 44.51 -26.06 -10.11
C ASN A 3 43.00 -26.06 -10.47
N GLN A 4 42.44 -27.20 -10.91
CA GLN A 4 41.01 -27.37 -11.20
C GLN A 4 40.15 -27.32 -9.95
N GLU A 5 40.56 -27.88 -8.82
CA GLU A 5 39.85 -27.84 -7.56
C GLU A 5 39.78 -26.43 -7.00
N LEU A 6 40.88 -25.63 -7.14
CA LEU A 6 40.92 -24.23 -6.75
C LEU A 6 39.99 -23.34 -7.61
N GLU A 7 39.92 -23.60 -8.91
CA GLU A 7 39.02 -22.86 -9.82
C GLU A 7 37.53 -23.14 -9.53
N ILE A 8 37.19 -24.37 -9.20
CA ILE A 8 35.82 -24.76 -8.82
C ILE A 8 35.43 -24.09 -7.49
N GLU A 9 36.29 -24.15 -6.49
CA GLU A 9 36.04 -23.53 -5.19
C GLU A 9 35.89 -22.00 -5.28
N GLN A 10 36.66 -21.34 -6.16
CA GLN A 10 36.53 -19.90 -6.40
C GLN A 10 35.28 -19.54 -7.20
N ALA A 11 34.82 -20.42 -8.10
CA ALA A 11 33.59 -20.23 -8.84
C ALA A 11 32.37 -20.36 -7.94
N ASP A 12 32.34 -21.38 -7.09
CA ASP A 12 31.25 -21.58 -6.10
C ASP A 12 31.17 -20.43 -5.11
N PHE A 13 32.31 -19.94 -4.58
CA PHE A 13 32.34 -18.79 -3.69
C PHE A 13 31.83 -17.50 -4.34
N LYS A 14 32.14 -17.28 -5.62
CA LYS A 14 31.61 -16.12 -6.37
C LYS A 14 30.10 -16.21 -6.58
N GLN A 15 29.61 -17.40 -6.89
CA GLN A 15 28.18 -17.63 -7.10
C GLN A 15 27.39 -17.41 -5.81
N ASP A 16 27.87 -17.91 -4.69
CA ASP A 16 27.26 -17.70 -3.37
C ASP A 16 27.28 -16.23 -2.98
N ALA A 17 28.40 -15.51 -3.25
CA ALA A 17 28.50 -14.09 -2.96
C ALA A 17 27.54 -13.24 -3.81
N GLU A 18 27.34 -13.59 -5.08
CA GLU A 18 26.36 -12.91 -5.95
C GLU A 18 24.93 -13.19 -5.52
N GLU A 19 24.62 -14.40 -5.08
CA GLU A 19 23.30 -14.76 -4.57
C GLU A 19 22.98 -14.02 -3.26
N VAL A 20 23.93 -13.97 -2.33
CA VAL A 20 23.80 -13.19 -1.09
C VAL A 20 23.64 -11.69 -1.39
N ALA A 21 24.39 -11.15 -2.36
CA ALA A 21 24.24 -9.76 -2.77
C ALA A 21 22.88 -9.47 -3.41
N LYS A 22 22.34 -10.39 -4.20
CA LYS A 22 20.99 -10.29 -4.77
C LYS A 22 19.92 -10.34 -3.70
N LEU A 23 20.03 -11.25 -2.71
CA LEU A 23 19.12 -11.33 -1.58
C LEU A 23 19.16 -10.06 -0.72
N ALA A 24 20.35 -9.56 -0.39
CA ALA A 24 20.53 -8.30 0.34
C ALA A 24 19.95 -7.10 -0.42
N THR A 25 20.07 -7.08 -1.74
CA THR A 25 19.48 -6.03 -2.59
C THR A 25 17.96 -6.13 -2.63
N GLN A 26 17.40 -7.34 -2.65
CA GLN A 26 15.97 -7.57 -2.59
C GLN A 26 15.38 -7.19 -1.22
N GLU A 27 16.01 -7.56 -0.11
CA GLU A 27 15.59 -7.15 1.23
C GLU A 27 15.66 -5.61 1.40
N SER A 28 16.64 -4.95 0.80
CA SER A 28 16.75 -3.48 0.81
C SER A 28 15.76 -2.79 -0.13
N ALA A 29 15.14 -3.51 -1.07
CA ALA A 29 14.17 -2.99 -2.03
C ALA A 29 12.78 -2.72 -1.42
N LEU A 30 12.46 -3.36 -0.30
CA LEU A 30 11.21 -3.19 0.44
C LEU A 30 11.45 -2.42 1.73
N VAL A 31 10.52 -1.59 2.11
CA VAL A 31 10.51 -0.84 3.37
C VAL A 31 9.13 -0.96 4.03
N GLU A 32 9.09 -0.78 5.34
CA GLU A 32 7.83 -0.76 6.07
C GLU A 32 6.93 0.38 5.58
N TYR A 33 5.67 0.06 5.34
CA TYR A 33 4.65 1.06 5.04
C TYR A 33 4.19 1.74 6.34
N VAL A 34 4.24 3.07 6.38
CA VAL A 34 3.81 3.86 7.52
C VAL A 34 2.48 4.53 7.19
N PRO A 35 1.34 4.04 7.69
CA PRO A 35 0.04 4.61 7.40
C PRO A 35 -0.15 5.99 8.03
N LYS A 36 -0.96 6.83 7.38
CA LYS A 36 -1.45 8.10 7.92
C LYS A 36 -2.73 7.94 8.74
N SER A 37 -3.52 6.93 8.41
CA SER A 37 -4.69 6.57 9.21
C SER A 37 -4.29 6.16 10.63
N LYS A 38 -5.14 6.52 11.58
CA LYS A 38 -5.02 6.15 13.00
C LYS A 38 -5.88 4.93 13.37
N ALA A 39 -6.39 4.21 12.37
CA ALA A 39 -7.12 2.98 12.61
C ALA A 39 -6.28 2.02 13.48
N PRO A 40 -6.90 1.39 14.50
CA PRO A 40 -6.17 0.55 15.44
C PRO A 40 -5.65 -0.75 14.83
N TYR A 41 -6.31 -1.25 13.79
CA TYR A 41 -5.87 -2.44 13.07
C TYR A 41 -4.86 -2.06 12.00
N ARG A 42 -3.65 -2.60 12.07
CA ARG A 42 -2.56 -2.45 11.10
C ARG A 42 -2.18 -3.81 10.56
N MET A 43 -1.82 -3.86 9.29
CA MET A 43 -1.40 -5.07 8.60
C MET A 43 0.12 -5.20 8.51
N ASP A 44 0.86 -4.15 8.90
CA ASP A 44 2.33 -4.09 8.88
C ASP A 44 2.91 -4.52 7.52
N THR A 45 2.38 -3.94 6.47
CA THR A 45 2.74 -4.26 5.08
C THR A 45 4.06 -3.61 4.67
N LEU A 46 4.68 -4.20 3.66
CA LEU A 46 5.87 -3.65 3.01
C LEU A 46 5.50 -2.96 1.70
N ILE A 47 6.29 -1.95 1.33
CA ILE A 47 6.17 -1.22 0.08
C ILE A 47 7.54 -1.16 -0.62
N PRO A 48 7.60 -1.22 -1.96
CA PRO A 48 8.84 -0.97 -2.67
C PRO A 48 9.43 0.40 -2.31
N ARG A 49 10.72 0.43 -2.00
CA ARG A 49 11.42 1.64 -1.55
C ARG A 49 11.28 2.80 -2.53
N ASN A 50 11.36 2.52 -3.83
CA ASN A 50 11.21 3.54 -4.88
C ASN A 50 9.80 4.15 -4.95
N MET A 51 8.78 3.46 -4.42
CA MET A 51 7.40 3.97 -4.37
C MET A 51 7.07 4.65 -3.04
N ALA A 52 7.80 4.32 -1.97
CA ALA A 52 7.49 4.77 -0.61
C ALA A 52 7.45 6.31 -0.51
N PHE A 53 8.40 7.00 -1.14
CA PHE A 53 8.46 8.46 -1.12
C PHE A 53 7.23 9.09 -1.81
N GLU A 54 6.86 8.62 -3.00
CA GLU A 54 5.74 9.18 -3.76
C GLU A 54 4.40 8.90 -3.09
N VAL A 55 4.23 7.72 -2.51
CA VAL A 55 3.03 7.37 -1.73
C VAL A 55 2.92 8.26 -0.50
N GLN A 56 4.00 8.43 0.28
CA GLN A 56 3.98 9.32 1.45
C GLN A 56 3.74 10.78 1.07
N LYS A 57 4.31 11.24 -0.04
CA LYS A 57 4.07 12.59 -0.57
C LYS A 57 2.59 12.78 -0.95
N SER A 58 1.98 11.81 -1.60
CA SER A 58 0.56 11.84 -1.97
C SER A 58 -0.34 11.84 -0.72
N LEU A 59 -0.06 11.00 0.27
CA LEU A 59 -0.78 10.97 1.54
C LEU A 59 -0.62 12.28 2.33
N ASN A 60 0.58 12.84 2.38
CA ASN A 60 0.83 14.15 3.00
C ASN A 60 0.05 15.27 2.32
N SER A 61 -0.08 15.22 1.00
CA SER A 61 -0.91 16.18 0.23
C SER A 61 -2.39 16.10 0.63
N ILE A 62 -2.91 14.88 0.85
CA ILE A 62 -4.28 14.69 1.35
C ILE A 62 -4.41 15.28 2.75
N VAL A 63 -3.51 14.95 3.66
CA VAL A 63 -3.54 15.49 5.04
C VAL A 63 -3.46 17.02 5.03
N LYS A 64 -2.61 17.60 4.19
CA LYS A 64 -2.46 19.05 4.07
C LYS A 64 -3.73 19.74 3.56
N SER A 65 -4.43 19.14 2.59
CA SER A 65 -5.60 19.74 1.95
C SER A 65 -6.92 19.39 2.64
N LYS A 66 -7.04 18.23 3.24
CA LYS A 66 -8.27 17.69 3.83
C LYS A 66 -8.21 17.58 5.37
N GLY A 67 -7.05 17.76 5.97
CA GLY A 67 -6.80 17.56 7.39
C GLY A 67 -6.54 16.10 7.72
N ASN A 68 -7.35 15.50 8.59
CA ASN A 68 -7.21 14.11 9.01
C ASN A 68 -7.75 13.16 7.93
N ILE A 69 -6.94 12.18 7.50
CA ILE A 69 -7.33 11.23 6.45
C ILE A 69 -8.52 10.34 6.87
N ASP A 70 -8.60 9.93 8.13
CA ASP A 70 -9.71 9.13 8.64
C ASP A 70 -11.04 9.89 8.54
N ASN A 71 -11.04 11.17 8.90
CA ASN A 71 -12.21 12.02 8.77
C ASN A 71 -12.58 12.28 7.31
N TYR A 72 -11.60 12.48 6.45
CA TYR A 72 -11.84 12.64 5.02
C TYR A 72 -12.51 11.40 4.42
N VAL A 73 -11.93 10.22 4.64
CA VAL A 73 -12.48 8.95 4.14
C VAL A 73 -13.86 8.67 4.75
N ARG A 74 -14.01 8.86 6.06
CA ARG A 74 -15.28 8.70 6.76
C ARG A 74 -16.38 9.56 6.12
N ASN A 75 -16.12 10.84 5.88
CA ASN A 75 -17.08 11.76 5.31
C ASN A 75 -17.48 11.37 3.88
N GLN A 76 -16.53 10.97 3.05
CA GLN A 76 -16.77 10.57 1.67
C GLN A 76 -17.56 9.25 1.57
N LEU A 77 -17.29 8.32 2.47
CA LEU A 77 -18.02 7.05 2.57
C LEU A 77 -19.31 7.14 3.37
N LYS A 78 -19.63 8.32 3.93
CA LYS A 78 -20.84 8.55 4.72
C LYS A 78 -21.00 7.61 5.92
N TYR A 79 -19.88 7.38 6.64
CA TYR A 79 -19.94 6.74 7.95
C TYR A 79 -20.25 7.77 9.05
N GLU A 80 -21.04 7.38 10.03
CA GLU A 80 -21.43 8.25 11.15
C GLU A 80 -20.25 8.59 12.07
N SER A 81 -19.29 7.66 12.20
CA SER A 81 -18.12 7.84 13.06
C SER A 81 -16.88 7.18 12.49
N THR A 82 -15.69 7.63 12.92
CA THR A 82 -14.43 6.98 12.61
C THR A 82 -14.37 5.55 13.14
N LYS A 83 -15.04 5.26 14.24
CA LYS A 83 -15.16 3.90 14.78
C LYS A 83 -15.83 2.96 13.79
N GLN A 84 -16.92 3.40 13.14
CA GLN A 84 -17.58 2.60 12.10
C GLN A 84 -16.65 2.37 10.89
N LEU A 85 -15.94 3.40 10.45
CA LEU A 85 -14.94 3.27 9.39
C LEU A 85 -13.87 2.23 9.75
N TRP A 86 -13.32 2.30 10.97
CA TRP A 86 -12.28 1.41 11.44
C TRP A 86 -12.74 -0.03 11.72
N ASN A 87 -14.04 -0.25 11.94
CA ASN A 87 -14.60 -1.60 12.00
C ASN A 87 -14.55 -2.31 10.64
N GLY A 88 -14.57 -1.55 9.55
CA GLY A 88 -14.54 -2.09 8.19
C GLY A 88 -13.15 -2.09 7.54
N LEU A 89 -12.30 -1.14 7.87
CA LEU A 89 -11.02 -0.89 7.21
C LEU A 89 -9.87 -0.75 8.20
N GLY A 90 -8.77 -1.44 7.93
CA GLY A 90 -7.49 -1.22 8.63
C GLY A 90 -6.78 0.05 8.14
N ALA A 91 -5.70 0.45 8.81
CA ALA A 91 -5.00 1.70 8.56
C ALA A 91 -4.51 1.84 7.10
N GLU A 92 -3.88 0.81 6.58
CA GLU A 92 -3.38 0.78 5.19
C GLU A 92 -4.53 0.83 4.18
N GLN A 93 -5.66 0.21 4.50
CA GLN A 93 -6.85 0.22 3.65
C GLN A 93 -7.52 1.60 3.64
N VAL A 94 -7.58 2.30 4.76
CA VAL A 94 -8.07 3.69 4.83
C VAL A 94 -7.22 4.60 3.97
N ASP A 95 -5.89 4.48 4.06
CA ASP A 95 -4.96 5.26 3.24
C ASP A 95 -5.17 5.00 1.75
N ALA A 96 -5.29 3.73 1.34
CA ALA A 96 -5.55 3.35 -0.06
C ALA A 96 -6.87 3.94 -0.57
N VAL A 97 -7.93 3.90 0.23
CA VAL A 97 -9.22 4.53 -0.11
C VAL A 97 -9.09 6.05 -0.18
N GLY A 98 -8.32 6.66 0.72
CA GLY A 98 -8.03 8.10 0.67
C GLY A 98 -7.33 8.51 -0.63
N LEU A 99 -6.36 7.73 -1.08
CA LEU A 99 -5.69 7.94 -2.37
C LEU A 99 -6.67 7.79 -3.55
N TYR A 100 -7.53 6.76 -3.51
CA TYR A 100 -8.60 6.59 -4.50
C TYR A 100 -9.51 7.82 -4.55
N LEU A 101 -10.02 8.27 -3.42
CA LEU A 101 -10.94 9.42 -3.36
C LEU A 101 -10.30 10.69 -3.93
N LYS A 102 -9.02 10.90 -3.66
CA LYS A 102 -8.28 12.05 -4.19
C LYS A 102 -8.13 11.98 -5.71
N GLN A 103 -7.83 10.80 -6.27
CA GLN A 103 -7.78 10.61 -7.71
C GLN A 103 -9.16 10.75 -8.35
N PHE A 104 -10.19 10.23 -7.70
CA PHE A 104 -11.57 10.38 -8.15
C PHE A 104 -12.00 11.85 -8.24
N GLU A 105 -11.64 12.69 -7.25
CA GLU A 105 -11.88 14.14 -7.29
C GLU A 105 -11.19 14.81 -8.50
N ASN A 106 -10.06 14.28 -8.94
CA ASN A 106 -9.31 14.78 -10.09
C ASN A 106 -9.77 14.13 -11.42
N GLU A 107 -10.87 13.36 -11.40
CA GLU A 107 -11.37 12.60 -12.57
C GLU A 107 -10.34 11.60 -13.12
N GLN A 108 -9.55 11.02 -12.22
CA GLN A 108 -8.49 10.06 -12.53
C GLN A 108 -8.79 8.69 -11.92
N GLY A 109 -8.30 7.65 -12.56
CA GLY A 109 -8.31 6.29 -12.02
C GLY A 109 -7.13 6.02 -11.08
N ILE A 110 -7.19 4.90 -10.39
CA ILE A 110 -6.10 4.39 -9.56
C ILE A 110 -5.95 2.88 -9.74
N ILE A 111 -4.74 2.39 -9.64
CA ILE A 111 -4.43 0.97 -9.54
C ILE A 111 -4.09 0.65 -8.09
N ILE A 112 -4.87 -0.23 -7.47
CA ILE A 112 -4.58 -0.76 -6.13
C ILE A 112 -3.85 -2.09 -6.31
N ALA A 113 -2.52 -2.04 -6.20
CA ALA A 113 -1.61 -3.17 -6.44
C ALA A 113 -0.99 -3.71 -5.15
N ASP A 114 -1.78 -3.75 -4.08
CA ASP A 114 -1.33 -4.25 -2.79
C ASP A 114 -1.01 -5.76 -2.82
N GLN A 115 -0.21 -6.21 -1.88
CA GLN A 115 0.14 -7.61 -1.74
C GLN A 115 -1.10 -8.50 -1.58
N THR A 116 -0.97 -9.75 -1.99
CA THR A 116 -2.01 -10.76 -1.77
C THR A 116 -2.31 -10.93 -0.27
N GLY A 117 -3.58 -10.98 0.10
CA GLY A 117 -4.01 -11.22 1.49
C GLY A 117 -4.26 -9.99 2.35
N ILE A 118 -3.98 -8.76 1.86
CA ILE A 118 -4.24 -7.53 2.64
C ILE A 118 -5.66 -6.97 2.48
N GLY A 119 -6.58 -7.78 1.97
CA GLY A 119 -8.00 -7.43 1.94
C GLY A 119 -8.39 -6.41 0.85
N LYS A 120 -7.86 -6.57 -0.37
CA LYS A 120 -8.30 -5.76 -1.54
C LYS A 120 -9.82 -5.76 -1.74
N GLY A 121 -10.48 -6.85 -1.38
CA GLY A 121 -11.95 -6.94 -1.39
C GLY A 121 -12.64 -5.88 -0.51
N ARG A 122 -12.08 -5.56 0.66
CA ARG A 122 -12.59 -4.49 1.53
C ARG A 122 -12.39 -3.11 0.92
N GLN A 123 -11.26 -2.88 0.26
CA GLN A 123 -11.00 -1.64 -0.47
C GLN A 123 -11.98 -1.48 -1.64
N ALA A 124 -12.21 -2.54 -2.41
CA ALA A 124 -13.21 -2.55 -3.49
C ALA A 124 -14.63 -2.29 -2.95
N ALA A 125 -15.00 -2.90 -1.83
CA ALA A 125 -16.27 -2.64 -1.16
C ALA A 125 -16.40 -1.18 -0.70
N ALA A 126 -15.33 -0.56 -0.23
CA ALA A 126 -15.30 0.87 0.14
C ALA A 126 -15.50 1.77 -1.09
N VAL A 127 -14.90 1.44 -2.22
CA VAL A 127 -15.11 2.16 -3.51
C VAL A 127 -16.56 2.04 -3.96
N ILE A 128 -17.14 0.84 -3.91
CA ILE A 128 -18.56 0.61 -4.23
C ILE A 128 -19.45 1.42 -3.27
N ARG A 129 -19.16 1.40 -1.97
CA ARG A 129 -19.89 2.20 -0.98
C ARG A 129 -19.84 3.69 -1.32
N HIS A 130 -18.64 4.21 -1.65
CA HIS A 130 -18.50 5.61 -2.06
C HIS A 130 -19.40 5.95 -3.24
N ALA A 131 -19.41 5.10 -4.26
CA ALA A 131 -20.25 5.28 -5.43
C ALA A 131 -21.74 5.32 -5.05
N VAL A 132 -22.23 4.30 -4.34
CA VAL A 132 -23.65 4.20 -3.95
C VAL A 132 -24.07 5.36 -3.06
N MET A 133 -23.26 5.74 -2.09
CA MET A 133 -23.59 6.81 -1.13
C MET A 133 -23.53 8.23 -1.74
N ASN A 134 -22.96 8.37 -2.93
CA ASN A 134 -22.86 9.63 -3.65
C ASN A 134 -23.59 9.61 -5.01
N ASP A 135 -24.58 8.72 -5.14
CA ASP A 135 -25.50 8.62 -6.29
C ASP A 135 -24.80 8.25 -7.62
N TYR A 136 -23.67 7.57 -7.54
CA TYR A 136 -23.02 6.95 -8.70
C TYR A 136 -23.47 5.50 -8.88
N ILE A 137 -23.41 5.01 -10.10
CA ILE A 137 -23.70 3.61 -10.42
C ILE A 137 -22.36 2.85 -10.49
N PRO A 138 -22.04 2.01 -9.48
CA PRO A 138 -20.83 1.19 -9.53
C PRO A 138 -20.98 0.07 -10.55
N VAL A 139 -19.94 -0.16 -11.34
CA VAL A 139 -19.84 -1.31 -12.26
C VAL A 139 -18.64 -2.14 -11.82
N PHE A 140 -18.88 -3.40 -11.50
CA PHE A 140 -17.87 -4.34 -11.05
C PHE A 140 -17.76 -5.52 -12.03
N PHE A 141 -16.56 -5.84 -12.47
CA PHE A 141 -16.27 -6.93 -13.38
C PHE A 141 -15.52 -8.05 -12.70
#